data_fe5d97906b669d700b356a2e62fe1ed3
#
_entry.id   fe5d97906b669d700b356a2e62fe1ed3
#
_cell.length_a   1.000
_cell.length_b   1.000
_cell.length_c   1.000
_cell.angle_alpha   90.00
_cell.angle_beta   90.00
_cell.angle_gamma   90.00
#
_symmetry.space_group_name_H-M   'P 1'
#
loop_
_entity.id
_entity.type
_entity.pdbx_description
1 polymer ?
#
loop_
_entity_poly.entity_id
_entity_poly.type
_entity_poly.pdbx_seq_one_letter_code
_entity_poly.pdbx_strand_id
1 'polypeptide(L)'
;GLVVGYCAHAGMVDLRLSSLDGEILSEEDLHSIADACREALGEDFVCLGDRTLAEVIFRELRSLDKTLAVAESCTGGLLSSQFTEVAGISKVFHGGAVCYHNDAKVQMVDVPESMLEQHGAVSEEIAIAMATGACEKFGADYGLSVTGFAGPAGGTQVLPVGSIFLGYSSPLGVWAKKIQLRGDRASNRRRAATAALDWMRRKLRKYKIEEVF
;
A
#
# COMPACT_ATOMS: atom_id res chain seq x y z
N GLY A 1 -7.88 31.04 17.80
CA GLY A 1 -7.61 29.67 18.20
C GLY A 1 -7.78 28.68 17.06
N LEU A 2 -7.04 27.56 17.10
CA LEU A 2 -7.09 26.48 16.12
C LEU A 2 -8.05 25.38 16.60
N VAL A 3 -8.96 24.92 15.73
CA VAL A 3 -9.81 23.75 15.95
C VAL A 3 -9.29 22.58 15.12
N VAL A 4 -9.13 21.42 15.75
CA VAL A 4 -8.71 20.20 15.10
C VAL A 4 -9.90 19.24 15.02
N GLY A 5 -10.31 18.90 13.81
CA GLY A 5 -11.30 17.86 13.51
C GLY A 5 -10.62 16.60 12.99
N TYR A 6 -11.25 15.45 13.20
CA TYR A 6 -10.78 14.15 12.75
C TYR A 6 -11.84 13.48 11.88
N CYS A 7 -11.45 13.00 10.70
CA CYS A 7 -12.29 12.18 9.84
C CYS A 7 -11.62 10.83 9.59
N ALA A 8 -12.22 9.75 10.13
CA ALA A 8 -11.67 8.41 10.04
C ALA A 8 -12.13 7.69 8.77
N HIS A 9 -11.17 7.09 8.06
CA HIS A 9 -11.36 6.24 6.89
C HIS A 9 -10.80 4.83 7.14
N ALA A 10 -10.95 3.94 6.18
CA ALA A 10 -10.42 2.57 6.27
C ALA A 10 -8.88 2.56 6.25
N GLY A 11 -8.26 2.68 7.43
CA GLY A 11 -6.79 2.68 7.58
C GLY A 11 -6.12 4.04 7.48
N MET A 12 -6.90 5.13 7.43
CA MET A 12 -6.41 6.51 7.40
C MET A 12 -7.25 7.41 8.29
N VAL A 13 -6.69 8.54 8.69
CA VAL A 13 -7.39 9.61 9.41
C VAL A 13 -7.00 10.94 8.78
N ASP A 14 -7.99 11.74 8.39
CA ASP A 14 -7.75 13.11 7.97
C ASP A 14 -7.82 14.04 9.18
N LEU A 15 -6.83 14.92 9.29
CA LEU A 15 -6.84 16.04 10.21
C LEU A 15 -7.37 17.27 9.49
N ARG A 16 -8.48 17.80 9.95
CA ARG A 16 -9.03 19.05 9.49
C ARG A 16 -8.67 20.16 10.48
N LEU A 17 -7.97 21.16 10.00
CA LEU A 17 -7.59 22.33 10.79
C LEU A 17 -8.45 23.50 10.36
N SER A 18 -9.08 24.20 11.32
CA SER A 18 -9.90 25.39 11.06
C SER A 18 -9.69 26.42 12.17
N SER A 19 -9.88 27.71 11.85
CA SER A 19 -9.89 28.78 12.83
C SER A 19 -11.23 28.79 13.60
N LEU A 20 -11.17 29.07 14.92
CA LEU A 20 -12.34 29.19 15.78
C LEU A 20 -13.18 30.41 15.43
N ASP A 21 -12.54 31.49 15.00
CA ASP A 21 -13.17 32.80 14.81
C ASP A 21 -13.56 33.07 13.34
N GLY A 22 -13.43 32.03 12.47
CA GLY A 22 -13.71 32.16 11.03
C GLY A 22 -12.68 33.00 10.28
N GLU A 23 -11.58 33.38 10.93
CA GLU A 23 -10.48 34.07 10.28
C GLU A 23 -9.77 33.13 9.29
N ILE A 24 -9.42 33.67 8.14
CA ILE A 24 -8.64 32.95 7.14
C ILE A 24 -7.19 32.90 7.67
N LEU A 25 -6.68 31.67 7.90
CA LEU A 25 -5.28 31.46 8.24
C LEU A 25 -4.40 31.95 7.09
N SER A 26 -3.33 32.68 7.41
CA SER A 26 -2.35 33.08 6.42
C SER A 26 -1.63 31.86 5.81
N GLU A 27 -1.06 31.99 4.63
CA GLU A 27 -0.25 30.93 4.04
C GLU A 27 0.94 30.55 4.93
N GLU A 28 1.52 31.51 5.65
CA GLU A 28 2.61 31.29 6.59
C GLU A 28 2.17 30.47 7.79
N ASP A 29 0.99 30.76 8.37
CA ASP A 29 0.40 29.96 9.45
C ASP A 29 0.12 28.52 8.99
N LEU A 30 -0.45 28.37 7.79
CA LEU A 30 -0.74 27.05 7.22
C LEU A 30 0.53 26.22 7.02
N HIS A 31 1.61 26.83 6.52
CA HIS A 31 2.91 26.15 6.39
C HIS A 31 3.50 25.76 7.73
N SER A 32 3.49 26.67 8.71
CA SER A 32 3.98 26.42 10.07
C SER A 32 3.24 25.26 10.74
N ILE A 33 1.90 25.26 10.66
CA ILE A 33 1.07 24.17 11.19
C ILE A 33 1.34 22.86 10.48
N ALA A 34 1.49 22.90 9.16
CA ALA A 34 1.79 21.72 8.35
C ALA A 34 3.13 21.08 8.73
N ASP A 35 4.14 21.90 8.96
CA ASP A 35 5.47 21.43 9.37
C ASP A 35 5.43 20.84 10.80
N ALA A 36 4.73 21.48 11.73
CA ALA A 36 4.50 20.93 13.07
C ALA A 36 3.74 19.58 13.02
N CYS A 37 2.73 19.46 12.18
CA CYS A 37 2.03 18.18 11.96
C CYS A 37 2.95 17.11 11.37
N ARG A 38 3.79 17.48 10.40
CA ARG A 38 4.74 16.56 9.78
C ARG A 38 5.76 16.04 10.78
N GLU A 39 6.30 16.93 11.62
CA GLU A 39 7.23 16.57 12.68
C GLU A 39 6.59 15.65 13.73
N ALA A 40 5.41 16.00 14.22
CA ALA A 40 4.69 15.24 15.25
C ALA A 40 4.26 13.86 14.78
N LEU A 41 3.83 13.72 13.51
CA LEU A 41 3.33 12.45 12.94
C LEU A 41 4.44 11.60 12.31
N GLY A 42 5.58 12.18 11.95
CA GLY A 42 6.70 11.47 11.35
C GLY A 42 6.30 10.65 10.13
N GLU A 43 6.55 9.33 10.15
CA GLU A 43 6.21 8.42 9.05
C GLU A 43 4.68 8.29 8.82
N ASP A 44 3.86 8.58 9.83
CA ASP A 44 2.40 8.53 9.71
C ASP A 44 1.83 9.72 8.91
N PHE A 45 2.61 10.79 8.75
CA PHE A 45 2.20 11.90 7.91
C PHE A 45 2.19 11.52 6.42
N VAL A 46 1.01 11.53 5.79
CA VAL A 46 0.85 11.17 4.37
C VAL A 46 1.15 12.37 3.48
N CYS A 47 0.32 13.39 3.51
CA CYS A 47 0.46 14.61 2.71
C CYS A 47 -0.44 15.72 3.26
N LEU A 48 -0.28 16.92 2.72
CA LEU A 48 -1.23 18.02 2.85
C LEU A 48 -2.27 17.96 1.72
N GLY A 49 -3.50 18.38 2.03
CA GLY A 49 -4.63 18.34 1.12
C GLY A 49 -5.28 16.96 1.05
N ASP A 50 -6.13 16.75 0.08
CA ASP A 50 -7.06 15.62 -0.07
C ASP A 50 -6.54 14.49 -0.96
N ARG A 51 -5.22 14.43 -1.19
CA ARG A 51 -4.61 13.41 -2.04
C ARG A 51 -4.71 12.02 -1.42
N THR A 52 -5.11 11.06 -2.24
CA THR A 52 -5.10 9.64 -1.89
C THR A 52 -3.68 9.08 -1.78
N LEU A 53 -3.53 7.93 -1.10
CA LEU A 53 -2.24 7.21 -1.05
C LEU A 53 -1.73 6.84 -2.45
N ALA A 54 -2.62 6.46 -3.36
CA ALA A 54 -2.26 6.14 -4.74
C ALA A 54 -1.72 7.36 -5.49
N GLU A 55 -2.30 8.55 -5.30
CA GLU A 55 -1.78 9.80 -5.88
C GLU A 55 -0.42 10.20 -5.30
N VAL A 56 -0.21 9.98 -3.99
CA VAL A 56 1.09 10.21 -3.37
C VAL A 56 2.15 9.28 -3.97
N ILE A 57 1.86 7.98 -4.07
CA ILE A 57 2.75 6.98 -4.69
C ILE A 57 3.02 7.33 -6.16
N PHE A 58 1.98 7.72 -6.92
CA PHE A 58 2.13 8.16 -8.30
C PHE A 58 3.17 9.28 -8.46
N ARG A 59 3.06 10.32 -7.61
CA ARG A 59 3.99 11.45 -7.63
C ARG A 59 5.42 11.03 -7.26
N GLU A 60 5.56 10.15 -6.26
CA GLU A 60 6.87 9.63 -5.85
C GLU A 60 7.53 8.81 -6.98
N LEU A 61 6.79 7.88 -7.58
CA LEU A 61 7.30 7.08 -8.69
C LEU A 61 7.62 7.93 -9.93
N ARG A 62 6.78 8.91 -10.24
CA ARG A 62 7.04 9.88 -11.32
C ARG A 62 8.32 10.67 -11.09
N SER A 63 8.59 11.10 -9.86
CA SER A 63 9.82 11.85 -9.53
C SER A 63 11.08 11.00 -9.60
N LEU A 64 10.96 9.67 -9.44
CA LEU A 64 12.04 8.71 -9.54
C LEU A 64 12.20 8.13 -10.96
N ASP A 65 11.31 8.46 -11.90
CA ASP A 65 11.20 7.82 -13.22
C ASP A 65 11.08 6.29 -13.11
N LYS A 66 10.21 5.82 -12.21
CA LYS A 66 10.03 4.41 -11.85
C LYS A 66 8.60 3.95 -12.09
N THR A 67 8.47 2.65 -12.28
CA THR A 67 7.22 1.97 -12.63
C THR A 67 6.83 0.93 -11.59
N LEU A 68 5.55 0.56 -11.57
CA LEU A 68 4.93 -0.33 -10.59
C LEU A 68 4.04 -1.37 -11.25
N ALA A 69 4.09 -2.59 -10.73
CA ALA A 69 3.08 -3.63 -10.96
C ALA A 69 2.58 -4.22 -9.66
N VAL A 70 1.39 -4.82 -9.65
CA VAL A 70 0.82 -5.42 -8.44
C VAL A 70 0.34 -6.86 -8.66
N ALA A 71 0.35 -7.67 -7.58
CA ALA A 71 -0.23 -9.00 -7.56
C ALA A 71 -1.18 -9.14 -6.36
N GLU A 72 -2.43 -9.44 -6.62
CA GLU A 72 -3.49 -9.45 -5.61
C GLU A 72 -4.10 -10.83 -5.43
N SER A 73 -4.24 -11.26 -4.18
CA SER A 73 -5.02 -12.42 -3.82
C SER A 73 -6.29 -12.01 -3.06
N CYS A 74 -6.24 -11.88 -1.75
CA CYS A 74 -7.43 -11.60 -0.93
C CYS A 74 -8.07 -10.23 -1.20
N THR A 75 -7.36 -9.25 -1.74
CA THR A 75 -7.89 -7.94 -2.12
C THR A 75 -8.72 -7.97 -3.40
N GLY A 76 -8.41 -8.91 -4.33
CA GLY A 76 -9.25 -9.21 -5.49
C GLY A 76 -9.49 -8.02 -6.42
N GLY A 77 -8.44 -7.24 -6.73
CA GLY A 77 -8.47 -6.08 -7.63
C GLY A 77 -8.64 -4.73 -6.93
N LEU A 78 -8.86 -4.68 -5.61
CA LEU A 78 -9.03 -3.41 -4.89
C LEU A 78 -7.77 -2.52 -4.92
N LEU A 79 -6.58 -3.12 -4.90
CA LEU A 79 -5.32 -2.38 -4.96
C LEU A 79 -5.14 -1.76 -6.36
N SER A 80 -5.34 -2.56 -7.40
CA SER A 80 -5.32 -2.08 -8.80
C SER A 80 -6.36 -1.00 -9.05
N SER A 81 -7.58 -1.15 -8.50
CA SER A 81 -8.65 -0.16 -8.61
C SER A 81 -8.22 1.19 -8.05
N GLN A 82 -7.62 1.23 -6.85
CA GLN A 82 -7.16 2.49 -6.25
C GLN A 82 -6.10 3.21 -7.10
N PHE A 83 -5.21 2.48 -7.76
CA PHE A 83 -4.26 3.08 -8.69
C PHE A 83 -4.97 3.62 -9.96
N THR A 84 -5.91 2.87 -10.52
CA THR A 84 -6.58 3.28 -11.76
C THR A 84 -7.55 4.45 -11.59
N GLU A 85 -7.91 4.83 -10.37
CA GLU A 85 -8.63 6.06 -10.07
C GLU A 85 -7.78 7.33 -10.29
N VAL A 86 -6.43 7.19 -10.33
CA VAL A 86 -5.52 8.34 -10.50
C VAL A 86 -5.36 8.69 -11.97
N ALA A 87 -5.70 9.90 -12.34
CA ALA A 87 -5.53 10.37 -13.71
C ALA A 87 -4.05 10.36 -14.14
N GLY A 88 -3.77 9.76 -15.30
CA GLY A 88 -2.42 9.65 -15.84
C GLY A 88 -1.55 8.56 -15.22
N ILE A 89 -2.12 7.68 -14.41
CA ILE A 89 -1.42 6.59 -13.71
C ILE A 89 -0.69 5.62 -14.63
N SER A 90 -1.14 5.47 -15.88
CA SER A 90 -0.49 4.61 -16.89
C SER A 90 0.97 4.96 -17.18
N LYS A 91 1.42 6.13 -16.75
CA LYS A 91 2.83 6.54 -16.85
C LYS A 91 3.74 5.83 -15.84
N VAL A 92 3.18 5.21 -14.80
CA VAL A 92 3.93 4.49 -13.75
C VAL A 92 3.34 3.11 -13.45
N PHE A 93 2.05 2.91 -13.59
CA PHE A 93 1.38 1.64 -13.29
C PHE A 93 1.27 0.80 -14.56
N HIS A 94 2.06 -0.25 -14.67
CA HIS A 94 2.10 -1.14 -15.82
C HIS A 94 0.96 -2.16 -15.82
N GLY A 95 0.43 -2.48 -14.64
CA GLY A 95 -0.71 -3.39 -14.53
C GLY A 95 -0.75 -4.17 -13.21
N GLY A 96 -1.74 -5.04 -13.10
CA GLY A 96 -1.91 -5.90 -11.94
C GLY A 96 -2.57 -7.22 -12.28
N ALA A 97 -2.18 -8.28 -11.56
CA ALA A 97 -2.72 -9.61 -11.66
C ALA A 97 -3.56 -9.96 -10.43
N VAL A 98 -4.81 -10.45 -10.64
CA VAL A 98 -5.63 -11.01 -9.57
C VAL A 98 -5.36 -12.51 -9.48
N CYS A 99 -4.39 -12.90 -8.67
CA CYS A 99 -3.92 -14.27 -8.49
C CYS A 99 -4.66 -14.95 -7.33
N TYR A 100 -5.98 -15.14 -7.47
CA TYR A 100 -6.83 -15.58 -6.35
C TYR A 100 -6.65 -17.06 -5.99
N HIS A 101 -6.59 -17.93 -7.00
CA HIS A 101 -6.30 -19.36 -6.85
C HIS A 101 -4.78 -19.60 -6.90
N ASN A 102 -4.32 -20.76 -6.39
CA ASN A 102 -2.90 -21.11 -6.44
C ASN A 102 -2.38 -21.23 -7.87
N ASP A 103 -3.14 -21.87 -8.75
CA ASP A 103 -2.78 -21.99 -10.17
C ASP A 103 -2.62 -20.61 -10.84
N ALA A 104 -3.45 -19.63 -10.44
CA ALA A 104 -3.31 -18.26 -10.94
C ALA A 104 -2.02 -17.59 -10.44
N LYS A 105 -1.55 -17.91 -9.22
CA LYS A 105 -0.23 -17.43 -8.74
C LYS A 105 0.89 -18.00 -9.58
N VAL A 106 0.81 -19.29 -9.93
CA VAL A 106 1.80 -19.95 -10.80
C VAL A 106 1.75 -19.37 -12.21
N GLN A 107 0.57 -19.33 -12.83
CA GLN A 107 0.44 -18.97 -14.24
C GLN A 107 0.64 -17.49 -14.55
N MET A 108 0.20 -16.61 -13.65
CA MET A 108 0.18 -15.16 -13.90
C MET A 108 1.43 -14.44 -13.40
N VAL A 109 2.04 -14.90 -12.32
CA VAL A 109 3.19 -14.23 -11.68
C VAL A 109 4.30 -15.21 -11.28
N ASP A 110 4.36 -16.39 -11.93
CA ASP A 110 5.42 -17.40 -11.84
C ASP A 110 5.80 -17.81 -10.41
N VAL A 111 4.84 -17.81 -9.47
CA VAL A 111 5.10 -18.38 -8.13
C VAL A 111 5.35 -19.87 -8.27
N PRO A 112 6.51 -20.40 -7.81
CA PRO A 112 6.80 -21.82 -7.92
C PRO A 112 5.79 -22.70 -7.16
N GLU A 113 5.28 -23.76 -7.79
CA GLU A 113 4.36 -24.70 -7.13
C GLU A 113 4.96 -25.31 -5.86
N SER A 114 6.25 -25.67 -5.88
CA SER A 114 6.98 -26.17 -4.73
C SER A 114 7.01 -25.20 -3.56
N MET A 115 7.04 -23.89 -3.83
CA MET A 115 7.00 -22.86 -2.80
C MET A 115 5.59 -22.77 -2.16
N LEU A 116 4.54 -22.93 -2.98
CA LEU A 116 3.16 -23.00 -2.48
C LEU A 116 2.91 -24.23 -1.62
N GLU A 117 3.47 -25.39 -1.99
CA GLU A 117 3.39 -26.64 -1.21
C GLU A 117 4.14 -26.50 0.14
N GLN A 118 5.31 -25.90 0.13
CA GLN A 118 6.16 -25.77 1.31
C GLN A 118 5.65 -24.71 2.31
N HIS A 119 5.23 -23.55 1.84
CA HIS A 119 4.92 -22.38 2.70
C HIS A 119 3.41 -22.06 2.78
N GLY A 120 2.61 -22.67 1.90
CA GLY A 120 1.20 -22.33 1.77
C GLY A 120 0.98 -20.95 1.10
N ALA A 121 -0.22 -20.75 0.56
CA ALA A 121 -0.56 -19.55 -0.21
C ALA A 121 -0.54 -18.23 0.60
N VAL A 122 -0.54 -18.31 1.93
CA VAL A 122 -0.57 -17.17 2.85
C VAL A 122 0.68 -17.20 3.72
N SER A 123 1.77 -16.64 3.22
CA SER A 123 3.09 -16.60 3.86
C SER A 123 3.90 -15.42 3.36
N GLU A 124 5.01 -15.14 4.03
CA GLU A 124 5.97 -14.09 3.62
C GLU A 124 6.63 -14.44 2.29
N GLU A 125 7.03 -15.69 2.13
CA GLU A 125 7.68 -16.21 0.92
C GLU A 125 6.78 -16.05 -0.31
N ILE A 126 5.51 -16.40 -0.18
CA ILE A 126 4.56 -16.26 -1.29
C ILE A 126 4.23 -14.78 -1.56
N ALA A 127 4.14 -13.94 -0.55
CA ALA A 127 3.97 -12.51 -0.77
C ALA A 127 5.17 -11.90 -1.55
N ILE A 128 6.41 -12.26 -1.18
CA ILE A 128 7.62 -11.85 -1.90
C ILE A 128 7.60 -12.37 -3.35
N ALA A 129 7.35 -13.68 -3.53
CA ALA A 129 7.33 -14.29 -4.85
C ALA A 129 6.28 -13.63 -5.77
N MET A 130 5.08 -13.35 -5.25
CA MET A 130 4.04 -12.62 -5.99
C MET A 130 4.48 -11.21 -6.38
N ALA A 131 5.15 -10.46 -5.49
CA ALA A 131 5.61 -9.10 -5.79
C ALA A 131 6.73 -9.12 -6.85
N THR A 132 7.68 -10.05 -6.74
CA THR A 132 8.77 -10.22 -7.70
C THR A 132 8.23 -10.64 -9.06
N GLY A 133 7.36 -11.64 -9.09
CA GLY A 133 6.74 -12.09 -10.34
C GLY A 133 5.91 -11.01 -11.03
N ALA A 134 5.25 -10.12 -10.25
CA ALA A 134 4.58 -8.97 -10.84
C ALA A 134 5.57 -8.02 -11.53
N CYS A 135 6.73 -7.72 -10.91
CA CYS A 135 7.77 -6.92 -11.55
C CYS A 135 8.19 -7.53 -12.90
N GLU A 136 8.50 -8.81 -12.90
CA GLU A 136 9.02 -9.53 -14.07
C GLU A 136 7.98 -9.61 -15.21
N LYS A 137 6.74 -9.99 -14.87
CA LYS A 137 5.67 -10.15 -15.87
C LYS A 137 5.25 -8.85 -16.53
N PHE A 138 5.24 -7.76 -15.80
CA PHE A 138 4.82 -6.47 -16.31
C PHE A 138 5.99 -5.54 -16.69
N GLY A 139 7.24 -5.99 -16.51
CA GLY A 139 8.42 -5.18 -16.79
C GLY A 139 8.46 -3.89 -15.96
N ALA A 140 8.13 -4.01 -14.66
CA ALA A 140 8.08 -2.87 -13.75
C ALA A 140 9.28 -2.87 -12.79
N ASP A 141 9.70 -1.67 -12.34
CA ASP A 141 10.79 -1.51 -11.36
C ASP A 141 10.40 -1.95 -9.95
N TYR A 142 9.12 -1.75 -9.58
CA TYR A 142 8.57 -2.06 -8.27
C TYR A 142 7.41 -3.04 -8.38
N GLY A 143 7.36 -3.99 -7.44
CA GLY A 143 6.25 -4.92 -7.26
C GLY A 143 5.63 -4.78 -5.90
N LEU A 144 4.30 -4.79 -5.83
CA LEU A 144 3.56 -4.81 -4.58
C LEU A 144 2.56 -5.96 -4.60
N SER A 145 2.52 -6.76 -3.54
CA SER A 145 1.59 -7.89 -3.48
C SER A 145 0.81 -7.94 -2.18
N VAL A 146 -0.35 -8.61 -2.22
CA VAL A 146 -1.17 -8.88 -1.04
C VAL A 146 -1.72 -10.29 -1.10
N THR A 147 -1.41 -11.10 -0.08
CA THR A 147 -2.05 -12.41 0.16
C THR A 147 -2.53 -12.51 1.60
N GLY A 148 -3.55 -13.32 1.89
CA GLY A 148 -4.04 -13.42 3.27
C GLY A 148 -5.43 -14.00 3.41
N PHE A 149 -5.85 -14.15 4.66
CA PHE A 149 -7.17 -14.63 5.06
C PHE A 149 -8.10 -13.47 5.41
N ALA A 150 -8.88 -12.98 4.44
CA ALA A 150 -9.80 -11.87 4.67
C ALA A 150 -11.04 -12.28 5.50
N GLY A 151 -11.34 -13.58 5.62
CA GLY A 151 -12.48 -14.11 6.36
C GLY A 151 -13.74 -14.32 5.49
N PRO A 152 -14.87 -14.80 6.10
CA PRO A 152 -14.97 -15.23 7.50
C PRO A 152 -14.29 -16.58 7.79
N ALA A 153 -13.98 -17.38 6.78
CA ALA A 153 -13.31 -18.68 6.87
C ALA A 153 -11.86 -18.62 6.35
N GLY A 154 -11.13 -19.72 6.50
CA GLY A 154 -9.80 -19.92 5.91
C GLY A 154 -8.63 -19.70 6.86
N GLY A 155 -8.82 -19.03 7.99
CA GLY A 155 -7.77 -18.87 8.99
C GLY A 155 -7.44 -20.17 9.74
N THR A 156 -6.23 -20.25 10.30
CA THR A 156 -5.77 -21.32 11.17
C THR A 156 -5.49 -20.78 12.58
N GLN A 157 -5.10 -21.66 13.52
CA GLN A 157 -4.67 -21.21 14.86
C GLN A 157 -3.42 -20.33 14.81
N VAL A 158 -2.48 -20.58 13.89
CA VAL A 158 -1.23 -19.83 13.72
C VAL A 158 -1.45 -18.57 12.87
N LEU A 159 -2.33 -18.65 11.88
CA LEU A 159 -2.68 -17.57 10.97
C LEU A 159 -4.21 -17.36 10.99
N PRO A 160 -4.76 -16.71 12.03
CA PRO A 160 -6.19 -16.50 12.12
C PRO A 160 -6.71 -15.59 11.00
N VAL A 161 -8.03 -15.54 10.83
CA VAL A 161 -8.69 -14.60 9.91
C VAL A 161 -8.18 -13.18 10.18
N GLY A 162 -7.88 -12.44 9.12
CA GLY A 162 -7.24 -11.13 9.16
C GLY A 162 -5.72 -11.17 9.09
N SER A 163 -5.08 -12.37 9.08
CA SER A 163 -3.65 -12.48 8.78
C SER A 163 -3.41 -12.16 7.32
N ILE A 164 -2.70 -11.07 7.06
CA ILE A 164 -2.37 -10.58 5.72
C ILE A 164 -0.85 -10.45 5.61
N PHE A 165 -0.32 -10.87 4.48
CA PHE A 165 1.07 -10.67 4.11
C PHE A 165 1.14 -9.73 2.90
N LEU A 166 1.96 -8.71 3.04
CA LEU A 166 2.31 -7.75 2.00
C LEU A 166 3.69 -8.12 1.48
N GLY A 167 3.88 -8.16 0.18
CA GLY A 167 5.17 -8.33 -0.48
C GLY A 167 5.57 -7.04 -1.20
N TYR A 168 6.85 -6.73 -1.19
CA TYR A 168 7.42 -5.58 -1.87
C TYR A 168 8.71 -5.99 -2.56
N SER A 169 8.81 -5.71 -3.84
CA SER A 169 10.00 -5.93 -4.68
C SER A 169 10.47 -4.59 -5.24
N SER A 170 11.77 -4.37 -5.25
CA SER A 170 12.39 -3.14 -5.78
C SER A 170 13.82 -3.42 -6.25
N PRO A 171 14.49 -2.49 -6.93
CA PRO A 171 15.89 -2.61 -7.29
C PRO A 171 16.85 -2.80 -6.10
N LEU A 172 16.44 -2.40 -4.90
CA LEU A 172 17.24 -2.54 -3.67
C LEU A 172 17.05 -3.88 -2.96
N GLY A 173 16.06 -4.69 -3.35
CA GLY A 173 15.76 -5.99 -2.75
C GLY A 173 14.26 -6.23 -2.56
N VAL A 174 13.97 -7.28 -1.80
CA VAL A 174 12.61 -7.77 -1.58
C VAL A 174 12.32 -7.84 -0.09
N TRP A 175 11.08 -7.56 0.30
CA TRP A 175 10.64 -7.59 1.69
C TRP A 175 9.22 -8.12 1.78
N ALA A 176 8.91 -8.69 2.95
CA ALA A 176 7.54 -8.97 3.34
C ALA A 176 7.19 -8.26 4.66
N LYS A 177 5.90 -8.06 4.86
CA LYS A 177 5.34 -7.53 6.11
C LYS A 177 4.06 -8.26 6.44
N LYS A 178 4.02 -8.91 7.60
CA LYS A 178 2.79 -9.48 8.16
C LYS A 178 2.03 -8.40 8.91
N ILE A 179 0.71 -8.32 8.68
CA ILE A 179 -0.21 -7.50 9.47
C ILE A 179 -1.39 -8.36 9.94
N GLN A 180 -1.98 -7.99 11.08
CA GLN A 180 -3.18 -8.63 11.60
C GLN A 180 -4.33 -7.63 11.60
N LEU A 181 -5.34 -7.88 10.79
CA LEU A 181 -6.54 -7.07 10.70
C LEU A 181 -7.67 -7.70 11.54
N ARG A 182 -8.58 -6.84 12.00
CA ARG A 182 -9.79 -7.25 12.72
C ARG A 182 -10.99 -6.56 12.08
N GLY A 183 -11.96 -7.34 11.64
CA GLY A 183 -13.16 -6.84 10.98
C GLY A 183 -13.80 -7.92 10.09
N ASP A 184 -14.85 -7.55 9.41
CA ASP A 184 -15.47 -8.37 8.39
C ASP A 184 -14.60 -8.48 7.13
N ARG A 185 -14.99 -9.37 6.23
CA ARG A 185 -14.29 -9.61 4.97
C ARG A 185 -14.11 -8.34 4.13
N ALA A 186 -15.16 -7.53 4.03
CA ALA A 186 -15.12 -6.31 3.21
C ALA A 186 -14.16 -5.27 3.80
N SER A 187 -14.21 -5.08 5.12
CA SER A 187 -13.31 -4.20 5.86
C SER A 187 -11.85 -4.69 5.78
N ASN A 188 -11.61 -6.00 6.00
CA ASN A 188 -10.26 -6.57 5.93
C ASN A 188 -9.65 -6.40 4.54
N ARG A 189 -10.41 -6.62 3.46
CA ARG A 189 -9.94 -6.41 2.08
C ARG A 189 -9.54 -4.94 1.82
N ARG A 190 -10.40 -3.99 2.17
CA ARG A 190 -10.11 -2.55 2.00
C ARG A 190 -8.88 -2.13 2.81
N ARG A 191 -8.82 -2.51 4.09
CA ARG A 191 -7.69 -2.17 4.98
C ARG A 191 -6.38 -2.83 4.54
N ALA A 192 -6.43 -4.04 3.97
CA ALA A 192 -5.26 -4.69 3.40
C ALA A 192 -4.70 -3.92 2.20
N ALA A 193 -5.56 -3.45 1.29
CA ALA A 193 -5.14 -2.63 0.16
C ALA A 193 -4.55 -1.28 0.63
N THR A 194 -5.21 -0.58 1.56
CA THR A 194 -4.69 0.67 2.15
C THR A 194 -3.35 0.45 2.84
N ALA A 195 -3.20 -0.63 3.62
CA ALA A 195 -1.94 -0.94 4.31
C ALA A 195 -0.79 -1.25 3.34
N ALA A 196 -1.08 -1.89 2.20
CA ALA A 196 -0.10 -2.13 1.16
C ALA A 196 0.39 -0.82 0.54
N LEU A 197 -0.53 0.09 0.20
CA LEU A 197 -0.19 1.42 -0.31
C LEU A 197 0.64 2.23 0.70
N ASP A 198 0.21 2.28 1.96
CA ASP A 198 0.96 3.04 2.99
C ASP A 198 2.37 2.46 3.20
N TRP A 199 2.50 1.13 3.21
CA TRP A 199 3.81 0.50 3.33
C TRP A 199 4.72 0.81 2.14
N MET A 200 4.20 0.76 0.92
CA MET A 200 4.95 1.16 -0.28
C MET A 200 5.38 2.63 -0.21
N ARG A 201 4.48 3.54 0.15
CA ARG A 201 4.79 4.96 0.34
C ARG A 201 5.98 5.18 1.29
N ARG A 202 5.97 4.48 2.45
CA ARG A 202 7.06 4.57 3.43
C ARG A 202 8.38 4.03 2.87
N LYS A 203 8.33 2.93 2.13
CA LYS A 203 9.51 2.36 1.46
C LYS A 203 10.10 3.32 0.43
N LEU A 204 9.28 3.92 -0.43
CA LEU A 204 9.72 4.90 -1.43
C LEU A 204 10.37 6.14 -0.80
N ARG A 205 9.85 6.63 0.33
CA ARG A 205 10.45 7.77 1.05
C ARG A 205 11.81 7.45 1.65
N LYS A 206 12.01 6.26 2.21
CA LYS A 206 13.33 5.81 2.69
C LYS A 206 14.34 5.72 1.56
N TYR A 207 13.92 5.22 0.40
CA TYR A 207 14.77 5.16 -0.78
C TYR A 207 15.32 6.53 -1.19
N LYS A 208 14.49 7.57 -1.20
CA LYS A 208 14.94 8.93 -1.52
C LYS A 208 16.00 9.47 -0.55
N ILE A 209 15.96 9.07 0.70
CA ILE A 209 16.94 9.48 1.71
C ILE A 209 18.28 8.78 1.46
N GLU A 210 18.26 7.50 1.08
CA GLU A 210 19.46 6.69 0.83
C GLU A 210 20.18 7.08 -0.49
N GLU A 211 19.46 7.60 -1.50
CA GLU A 211 20.08 8.10 -2.74
C GLU A 211 20.73 9.49 -2.61
N VAL A 212 20.43 10.24 -1.54
CA VAL A 212 20.93 11.61 -1.33
C VAL A 212 22.24 11.64 -0.50
N PHE A 213 22.65 10.50 0.07
CA PHE A 213 23.89 10.31 0.83
C PHE A 213 24.73 9.19 0.24
#